data_a64c6bbd08785abe37953ea4740c70ef
#
_entry.id   a64c6bbd08785abe37953ea4740c70ef
#
_cell.length_a   1.000
_cell.length_b   1.000
_cell.length_c   1.000
_cell.angle_alpha   90.00
_cell.angle_beta   90.00
_cell.angle_gamma   90.00
#
_symmetry.space_group_name_H-M   'P 1'
#
loop_
_entity.id
_entity.type
_entity.pdbx_description
1 polymer ?
#
loop_
_entity_poly.entity_id
_entity_poly.type
_entity_poly.pdbx_seq_one_letter_code
_entity_poly.pdbx_strand_id
1 'polypeptide(L)'
;MSKFFKLLKLYPQTYWISNVMELFERWAWYGMFMLFALYLTGSTDAGALGFSQTQKGMMMGTVVGLLYLMPIFTGAIADRFGYKKVLIISYIILSASYFALSLVTSFYAVFIVFLILAVGASLFKPVISACIAKTTNDQTSSLGFGIFYMIVNIGAFIGPIVASLARQHDWKYVFYISSAVILINLVLVILFFKEPEREIKQNKFSQELKIIFKNIFEALKDMKFVVFLLIIVGFWTMYNQLFYTLPVFIDQWMDTSIVYNKLHSVWPWLAETIGTPEKTIAAEMLTNLDAMYIIIFQIAVSYFVMRLKPIHSIISGFLVATIGLFLTFSTNNPMFLFVSILIFGLGEMAGSPKITEYIGKIAPPNKTALYMGYSFLPMAGGNYLAGILSGSVYQKYSDKISLLKMEVGSRGLNIPEISENFSQTDYINVACQQMNMSQGQLTEYLWTNYQPYNIGIIFAAIGIGTVIAMLVYNWYLNWRKA
;
A
#
# COMPACT_ATOMS: atom_id res chain seq x y z
N MET A 1 -20.72 -26.36 -13.58
CA MET A 1 -20.72 -26.36 -12.09
C MET A 1 -20.10 -27.62 -11.47
N SER A 2 -20.38 -28.83 -11.92
CA SER A 2 -19.85 -30.07 -11.31
C SER A 2 -18.32 -30.22 -11.33
N LYS A 3 -17.64 -29.81 -12.40
CA LYS A 3 -16.17 -29.90 -12.54
C LYS A 3 -15.43 -28.93 -11.61
N PHE A 4 -15.94 -27.73 -11.45
CA PHE A 4 -15.39 -26.71 -10.55
C PHE A 4 -15.44 -27.17 -9.08
N PHE A 5 -16.61 -27.61 -8.60
CA PHE A 5 -16.73 -28.12 -7.22
C PHE A 5 -15.87 -29.38 -6.96
N LYS A 6 -15.65 -30.22 -7.97
CA LYS A 6 -14.72 -31.35 -7.84
C LYS A 6 -13.28 -30.88 -7.65
N LEU A 7 -12.85 -29.85 -8.36
CA LEU A 7 -11.50 -29.27 -8.20
C LEU A 7 -11.32 -28.64 -6.80
N LEU A 8 -12.33 -27.94 -6.26
CA LEU A 8 -12.24 -27.36 -4.91
C LEU A 8 -12.02 -28.41 -3.81
N LYS A 9 -12.55 -29.62 -3.99
CA LYS A 9 -12.37 -30.72 -3.03
C LYS A 9 -10.96 -31.34 -3.03
N LEU A 10 -10.13 -31.03 -4.05
CA LEU A 10 -8.75 -31.52 -4.13
C LEU A 10 -7.79 -30.74 -3.23
N TYR A 11 -8.17 -29.53 -2.79
CA TYR A 11 -7.32 -28.73 -1.92
C TYR A 11 -7.34 -29.26 -0.48
N PRO A 12 -6.16 -29.49 0.12
CA PRO A 12 -6.08 -29.95 1.51
C PRO A 12 -6.53 -28.86 2.50
N GLN A 13 -6.84 -29.28 3.73
CA GLN A 13 -7.23 -28.35 4.80
C GLN A 13 -6.24 -27.20 4.97
N THR A 14 -4.94 -27.46 4.91
CA THR A 14 -3.88 -26.43 5.05
C THR A 14 -4.00 -25.34 4.01
N TYR A 15 -4.40 -25.67 2.77
CA TYR A 15 -4.65 -24.65 1.74
C TYR A 15 -5.74 -23.66 2.18
N TRP A 16 -6.87 -24.15 2.64
CA TRP A 16 -8.00 -23.30 3.05
C TRP A 16 -7.66 -22.47 4.30
N ILE A 17 -7.00 -23.09 5.29
CA ILE A 17 -6.54 -22.37 6.48
C ILE A 17 -5.55 -21.27 6.12
N SER A 18 -4.60 -21.53 5.21
CA SER A 18 -3.66 -20.52 4.73
C SER A 18 -4.36 -19.33 4.05
N ASN A 19 -5.39 -19.60 3.23
CA ASN A 19 -6.18 -18.56 2.60
C ASN A 19 -6.98 -17.73 3.61
N VAL A 20 -7.57 -18.34 4.63
CA VAL A 20 -8.29 -17.63 5.70
C VAL A 20 -7.32 -16.77 6.52
N MET A 21 -6.13 -17.31 6.83
CA MET A 21 -5.09 -16.54 7.52
C MET A 21 -4.60 -15.34 6.69
N GLU A 22 -4.47 -15.49 5.37
CA GLU A 22 -4.15 -14.37 4.47
C GLU A 22 -5.26 -13.32 4.49
N LEU A 23 -6.53 -13.73 4.39
CA LEU A 23 -7.67 -12.81 4.45
C LEU A 23 -7.61 -11.90 5.68
N PHE A 24 -7.46 -12.49 6.85
CA PHE A 24 -7.45 -11.74 8.10
C PHE A 24 -6.18 -10.88 8.26
N GLU A 25 -5.03 -11.37 7.80
CA GLU A 25 -3.81 -10.57 7.85
C GLU A 25 -3.89 -9.38 6.88
N ARG A 26 -4.40 -9.58 5.66
CA ARG A 26 -4.64 -8.49 4.71
C ARG A 26 -5.66 -7.49 5.25
N TRP A 27 -6.74 -7.96 5.87
CA TRP A 27 -7.69 -7.09 6.56
C TRP A 27 -7.00 -6.22 7.61
N ALA A 28 -6.24 -6.82 8.52
CA ALA A 28 -5.53 -6.08 9.57
C ALA A 28 -4.53 -5.07 9.00
N TRP A 29 -3.73 -5.49 8.01
CA TRP A 29 -2.72 -4.63 7.38
C TRP A 29 -3.36 -3.46 6.63
N TYR A 30 -4.24 -3.72 5.69
CA TYR A 30 -4.84 -2.65 4.89
C TYR A 30 -5.80 -1.79 5.70
N GLY A 31 -6.49 -2.37 6.69
CA GLY A 31 -7.32 -1.62 7.63
C GLY A 31 -6.52 -0.57 8.38
N MET A 32 -5.35 -0.91 8.88
CA MET A 32 -4.45 0.07 9.51
C MET A 32 -3.77 0.97 8.47
N PHE A 33 -3.16 0.39 7.44
CA PHE A 33 -2.23 1.09 6.56
C PHE A 33 -2.86 2.19 5.71
N MET A 34 -4.11 1.99 5.22
CA MET A 34 -4.85 2.99 4.45
C MET A 34 -5.17 4.26 5.26
N LEU A 35 -5.34 4.11 6.57
CA LEU A 35 -5.63 5.20 7.49
C LEU A 35 -4.36 5.78 8.15
N PHE A 36 -3.23 5.08 8.03
CA PHE A 36 -2.05 5.39 8.82
C PHE A 36 -1.46 6.77 8.51
N ALA A 37 -1.47 7.17 7.24
CA ALA A 37 -1.02 8.51 6.85
C ALA A 37 -1.85 9.61 7.53
N LEU A 38 -3.17 9.44 7.61
CA LEU A 38 -4.10 10.35 8.29
C LEU A 38 -3.90 10.33 9.82
N TYR A 39 -3.72 9.14 10.41
CA TYR A 39 -3.42 9.01 11.83
C TYR A 39 -2.12 9.71 12.24
N LEU A 40 -1.09 9.59 11.42
CA LEU A 40 0.20 10.22 11.70
C LEU A 40 0.14 11.75 11.62
N THR A 41 -0.59 12.32 10.64
CA THR A 41 -0.51 13.76 10.31
C THR A 41 -1.76 14.57 10.66
N GLY A 42 -2.86 13.91 11.01
CA GLY A 42 -4.10 14.58 11.41
C GLY A 42 -3.94 15.35 12.71
N SER A 43 -4.90 16.22 12.99
CA SER A 43 -4.89 17.07 14.16
C SER A 43 -5.03 16.30 15.47
N THR A 44 -4.32 16.72 16.51
CA THR A 44 -4.30 16.05 17.83
C THR A 44 -5.63 16.09 18.56
N ASP A 45 -6.41 17.13 18.37
CA ASP A 45 -7.78 17.27 18.92
C ASP A 45 -8.76 16.26 18.29
N ALA A 46 -8.45 15.78 17.07
CA ALA A 46 -9.17 14.66 16.42
C ALA A 46 -8.60 13.28 16.79
N GLY A 47 -7.74 13.19 17.81
CA GLY A 47 -7.13 11.93 18.28
C GLY A 47 -6.01 11.39 17.40
N ALA A 48 -5.56 12.13 16.38
CA ALA A 48 -4.40 11.78 15.57
C ALA A 48 -3.09 12.28 16.20
N LEU A 49 -1.93 12.03 15.57
CA LEU A 49 -0.64 12.28 16.22
C LEU A 49 -0.03 13.66 15.92
N GLY A 50 -0.52 14.39 14.94
CA GLY A 50 -0.03 15.71 14.57
C GLY A 50 1.39 15.75 14.03
N PHE A 51 1.94 14.64 13.54
CA PHE A 51 3.29 14.62 12.98
C PHE A 51 3.36 15.40 11.67
N SER A 52 4.54 15.94 11.37
CA SER A 52 4.77 16.60 10.09
C SER A 52 4.70 15.57 8.92
N GLN A 53 4.42 16.07 7.73
CA GLN A 53 4.42 15.20 6.53
C GLN A 53 5.81 14.57 6.31
N THR A 54 6.89 15.30 6.63
CA THR A 54 8.26 14.76 6.57
C THR A 54 8.45 13.59 7.53
N GLN A 55 7.96 13.68 8.77
CA GLN A 55 8.01 12.59 9.74
C GLN A 55 7.21 11.37 9.28
N LYS A 56 5.99 11.58 8.77
CA LYS A 56 5.17 10.54 8.15
C LYS A 56 5.91 9.85 6.99
N GLY A 57 6.44 10.63 6.07
CA GLY A 57 7.14 10.11 4.90
C GLY A 57 8.38 9.29 5.26
N MET A 58 9.18 9.78 6.22
CA MET A 58 10.34 9.05 6.73
C MET A 58 9.92 7.72 7.38
N MET A 59 8.89 7.72 8.20
CA MET A 59 8.39 6.53 8.88
C MET A 59 7.83 5.50 7.89
N MET A 60 6.87 5.89 7.08
CA MET A 60 6.22 4.98 6.13
C MET A 60 7.22 4.47 5.08
N GLY A 61 8.02 5.36 4.48
CA GLY A 61 8.98 4.98 3.45
C GLY A 61 10.05 4.03 3.96
N THR A 62 10.64 4.30 5.12
CA THR A 62 11.68 3.45 5.69
C THR A 62 11.13 2.10 6.13
N VAL A 63 10.03 2.10 6.91
CA VAL A 63 9.49 0.86 7.49
C VAL A 63 8.91 -0.06 6.43
N VAL A 64 8.14 0.47 5.48
CA VAL A 64 7.56 -0.35 4.41
C VAL A 64 8.62 -0.76 3.39
N GLY A 65 9.62 0.09 3.13
CA GLY A 65 10.79 -0.28 2.34
C GLY A 65 11.52 -1.50 2.94
N LEU A 66 11.78 -1.48 4.24
CA LEU A 66 12.37 -2.61 4.96
C LEU A 66 11.46 -3.85 4.94
N LEU A 67 10.15 -3.68 5.12
CA LEU A 67 9.19 -4.78 5.05
C LEU A 67 9.29 -5.55 3.73
N TYR A 68 9.49 -4.87 2.60
CA TYR A 68 9.66 -5.53 1.30
C TYR A 68 11.08 -6.07 1.07
N LEU A 69 12.08 -5.59 1.81
CA LEU A 69 13.44 -6.13 1.74
C LEU A 69 13.62 -7.41 2.58
N MET A 70 13.00 -7.47 3.76
CA MET A 70 13.17 -8.56 4.73
C MET A 70 12.77 -9.96 4.23
N PRO A 71 11.74 -10.16 3.36
CA PRO A 71 11.35 -11.49 2.88
C PRO A 71 12.47 -12.29 2.23
N ILE A 72 13.49 -11.63 1.69
CA ILE A 72 14.70 -12.27 1.14
C ILE A 72 15.40 -13.12 2.21
N PHE A 73 15.35 -12.69 3.47
CA PHE A 73 15.99 -13.36 4.61
C PHE A 73 15.01 -14.22 5.41
N THR A 74 13.77 -13.74 5.59
CA THR A 74 12.78 -14.40 6.45
C THR A 74 12.24 -15.69 5.84
N GLY A 75 12.28 -15.85 4.52
CA GLY A 75 12.00 -17.11 3.85
C GLY A 75 12.95 -18.24 4.29
N ALA A 76 14.26 -17.96 4.40
CA ALA A 76 15.24 -18.93 4.86
C ALA A 76 15.05 -19.30 6.36
N ILE A 77 14.59 -18.35 7.18
CA ILE A 77 14.20 -18.60 8.57
C ILE A 77 13.03 -19.60 8.62
N ALA A 78 12.02 -19.38 7.79
CA ALA A 78 10.84 -20.23 7.75
C ALA A 78 11.16 -21.66 7.27
N ASP A 79 11.97 -21.80 6.23
CA ASP A 79 12.41 -23.09 5.72
C ASP A 79 13.18 -23.90 6.78
N ARG A 80 13.93 -23.22 7.65
CA ARG A 80 14.73 -23.85 8.68
C ARG A 80 13.92 -24.22 9.93
N PHE A 81 13.20 -23.25 10.51
CA PHE A 81 12.56 -23.41 11.81
C PHE A 81 11.16 -24.01 11.74
N GLY A 82 10.55 -24.04 10.57
CA GLY A 82 9.21 -24.58 10.32
C GLY A 82 8.16 -23.49 10.19
N TYR A 83 7.25 -23.72 9.28
CA TYR A 83 6.21 -22.76 8.89
C TYR A 83 5.28 -22.47 10.07
N LYS A 84 4.82 -23.49 10.78
CA LYS A 84 3.91 -23.33 11.93
C LYS A 84 4.53 -22.47 13.03
N LYS A 85 5.78 -22.72 13.39
CA LYS A 85 6.49 -21.97 14.43
C LYS A 85 6.70 -20.50 14.02
N VAL A 86 7.12 -20.28 12.77
CA VAL A 86 7.36 -18.92 12.26
C VAL A 86 6.05 -18.13 12.18
N LEU A 87 4.92 -18.74 11.75
CA LEU A 87 3.61 -18.10 11.77
C LEU A 87 3.15 -17.73 13.18
N ILE A 88 3.35 -18.62 14.18
CA ILE A 88 3.00 -18.31 15.57
C ILE A 88 3.78 -17.08 16.07
N ILE A 89 5.10 -17.05 15.85
CA ILE A 89 5.95 -15.92 16.22
C ILE A 89 5.51 -14.65 15.49
N SER A 90 5.26 -14.75 14.18
CA SER A 90 4.77 -13.64 13.36
C SER A 90 3.47 -13.05 13.92
N TYR A 91 2.47 -13.89 14.22
CA TYR A 91 1.18 -13.41 14.71
C TYR A 91 1.25 -12.83 16.12
N ILE A 92 2.12 -13.35 17.00
CA ILE A 92 2.39 -12.76 18.31
C ILE A 92 2.98 -11.35 18.13
N ILE A 93 4.00 -11.21 17.27
CA ILE A 93 4.63 -9.91 17.00
C ILE A 93 3.62 -8.95 16.40
N LEU A 94 2.88 -9.36 15.38
CA LEU A 94 1.88 -8.53 14.68
C LEU A 94 0.79 -8.06 15.64
N SER A 95 0.17 -8.98 16.39
CA SER A 95 -0.92 -8.62 17.31
C SER A 95 -0.44 -7.69 18.41
N ALA A 96 0.72 -7.99 19.03
CA ALA A 96 1.33 -7.14 20.06
C ALA A 96 1.69 -5.75 19.51
N SER A 97 2.20 -5.66 18.26
CA SER A 97 2.55 -4.40 17.63
C SER A 97 1.32 -3.56 17.27
N TYR A 98 0.27 -4.16 16.72
CA TYR A 98 -0.99 -3.44 16.51
C TYR A 98 -1.55 -2.91 17.82
N PHE A 99 -1.59 -3.72 18.86
CA PHE A 99 -2.05 -3.27 20.17
C PHE A 99 -1.16 -2.14 20.72
N ALA A 100 0.16 -2.26 20.63
CA ALA A 100 1.10 -1.25 21.10
C ALA A 100 0.95 0.11 20.35
N LEU A 101 0.60 0.10 19.05
CA LEU A 101 0.33 1.34 18.30
C LEU A 101 -0.83 2.14 18.89
N SER A 102 -1.78 1.51 19.58
CA SER A 102 -2.88 2.21 20.28
C SER A 102 -2.45 2.91 21.57
N LEU A 103 -1.26 2.61 22.07
CA LEU A 103 -0.76 3.09 23.38
C LEU A 103 0.32 4.17 23.24
N VAL A 104 0.98 4.25 22.08
CA VAL A 104 2.13 5.13 21.87
C VAL A 104 1.76 6.32 21.00
N THR A 105 2.28 7.50 21.37
CA THR A 105 2.00 8.76 20.67
C THR A 105 3.27 9.50 20.24
N SER A 106 4.43 9.20 20.84
CA SER A 106 5.68 9.86 20.45
C SER A 106 6.23 9.29 19.15
N PHE A 107 6.85 10.14 18.33
CA PHE A 107 7.40 9.77 17.03
C PHE A 107 8.31 8.53 17.09
N TYR A 108 9.27 8.51 18.02
CA TYR A 108 10.22 7.39 18.13
C TYR A 108 9.55 6.10 18.58
N ALA A 109 8.59 6.17 19.50
CA ALA A 109 7.88 4.99 19.98
C ALA A 109 7.01 4.39 18.86
N VAL A 110 6.26 5.22 18.13
CA VAL A 110 5.46 4.77 16.96
C VAL A 110 6.37 4.17 15.88
N PHE A 111 7.51 4.82 15.60
CA PHE A 111 8.47 4.34 14.61
C PHE A 111 9.03 2.95 14.97
N ILE A 112 9.43 2.76 16.23
CA ILE A 112 9.97 1.46 16.72
C ILE A 112 8.88 0.37 16.67
N VAL A 113 7.66 0.68 17.15
CA VAL A 113 6.56 -0.29 17.13
C VAL A 113 6.19 -0.66 15.69
N PHE A 114 6.18 0.31 14.76
CA PHE A 114 5.92 0.04 13.36
C PHE A 114 7.05 -0.77 12.68
N LEU A 115 8.30 -0.58 13.08
CA LEU A 115 9.42 -1.45 12.65
C LEU A 115 9.24 -2.89 13.14
N ILE A 116 8.84 -3.08 14.40
CA ILE A 116 8.59 -4.42 14.96
C ILE A 116 7.42 -5.08 14.21
N LEU A 117 6.37 -4.32 13.90
CA LEU A 117 5.25 -4.79 13.09
C LEU A 117 5.72 -5.26 11.71
N ALA A 118 6.61 -4.49 11.04
CA ALA A 118 7.17 -4.85 9.75
C ALA A 118 7.98 -6.16 9.81
N VAL A 119 8.71 -6.41 10.90
CA VAL A 119 9.38 -7.70 11.13
C VAL A 119 8.37 -8.84 11.20
N GLY A 120 7.28 -8.67 11.96
CA GLY A 120 6.20 -9.66 12.02
C GLY A 120 5.59 -9.96 10.65
N ALA A 121 5.25 -8.93 9.89
CA ALA A 121 4.66 -9.06 8.57
C ALA A 121 5.63 -9.70 7.54
N SER A 122 6.92 -9.42 7.65
CA SER A 122 7.94 -10.00 6.78
C SER A 122 8.14 -11.51 7.03
N LEU A 123 7.92 -11.99 8.24
CA LEU A 123 7.95 -13.42 8.58
C LEU A 123 6.73 -14.16 8.01
N PHE A 124 5.57 -13.54 8.01
CA PHE A 124 4.32 -14.11 7.52
C PHE A 124 4.31 -14.35 6.00
N LYS A 125 4.65 -13.32 5.24
CA LYS A 125 4.41 -13.25 3.80
C LYS A 125 5.03 -14.41 2.97
N PRO A 126 6.33 -14.76 3.13
CA PRO A 126 6.92 -15.87 2.38
C PRO A 126 6.35 -17.23 2.80
N VAL A 127 5.95 -17.40 4.06
CA VAL A 127 5.40 -18.67 4.56
C VAL A 127 4.07 -18.99 3.93
N ILE A 128 3.13 -18.05 3.91
CA ILE A 128 1.82 -18.30 3.32
C ILE A 128 1.93 -18.57 1.82
N SER A 129 2.73 -17.80 1.10
CA SER A 129 2.96 -18.03 -0.33
C SER A 129 3.55 -19.43 -0.59
N ALA A 130 4.49 -19.90 0.24
CA ALA A 130 5.05 -21.24 0.17
C ALA A 130 4.01 -22.32 0.51
N CYS A 131 3.12 -22.08 1.49
CA CYS A 131 2.03 -23.00 1.82
C CYS A 131 1.07 -23.18 0.64
N ILE A 132 0.66 -22.08 -0.02
CA ILE A 132 -0.18 -22.15 -1.22
C ILE A 132 0.50 -22.94 -2.33
N ALA A 133 1.78 -22.67 -2.60
CA ALA A 133 2.54 -23.38 -3.62
C ALA A 133 2.65 -24.89 -3.33
N LYS A 134 2.93 -25.27 -2.08
CA LYS A 134 3.09 -26.68 -1.66
C LYS A 134 1.77 -27.47 -1.54
N THR A 135 0.66 -26.77 -1.44
CA THR A 135 -0.68 -27.39 -1.33
C THR A 135 -1.44 -27.39 -2.65
N THR A 136 -0.80 -26.97 -3.73
CA THR A 136 -1.31 -27.02 -5.10
C THR A 136 -0.42 -27.89 -5.99
N ASN A 137 -0.97 -28.40 -7.08
CA ASN A 137 -0.28 -29.20 -8.08
C ASN A 137 -0.58 -28.67 -9.49
N ASP A 138 -0.03 -29.29 -10.54
CA ASP A 138 -0.18 -28.83 -11.93
C ASP A 138 -1.64 -28.67 -12.38
N GLN A 139 -2.58 -29.46 -11.82
CA GLN A 139 -4.00 -29.37 -12.15
C GLN A 139 -4.73 -28.27 -11.36
N THR A 140 -4.27 -27.95 -10.16
CA THR A 140 -4.97 -27.07 -9.22
C THR A 140 -4.26 -25.73 -9.04
N SER A 141 -3.01 -25.59 -9.42
CA SER A 141 -2.16 -24.43 -9.19
C SER A 141 -2.79 -23.13 -9.72
N SER A 142 -3.22 -23.10 -10.99
CA SER A 142 -3.79 -21.90 -11.60
C SER A 142 -5.05 -21.40 -10.86
N LEU A 143 -5.97 -22.33 -10.54
CA LEU A 143 -7.18 -22.00 -9.76
C LEU A 143 -6.83 -21.63 -8.33
N GLY A 144 -5.89 -22.35 -7.70
CA GLY A 144 -5.46 -22.11 -6.32
C GLY A 144 -4.84 -20.74 -6.10
N PHE A 145 -3.93 -20.33 -6.97
CA PHE A 145 -3.37 -18.97 -6.92
C PHE A 145 -4.39 -17.89 -7.28
N GLY A 146 -5.35 -18.19 -8.17
CA GLY A 146 -6.45 -17.28 -8.47
C GLY A 146 -7.35 -17.02 -7.25
N ILE A 147 -7.71 -18.08 -6.50
CA ILE A 147 -8.47 -17.96 -5.24
C ILE A 147 -7.66 -17.17 -4.21
N PHE A 148 -6.38 -17.49 -4.04
CA PHE A 148 -5.49 -16.78 -3.13
C PHE A 148 -5.46 -15.27 -3.42
N TYR A 149 -5.27 -14.90 -4.68
CA TYR A 149 -5.25 -13.49 -5.10
C TYR A 149 -6.59 -12.78 -4.85
N MET A 150 -7.71 -13.46 -5.12
CA MET A 150 -9.04 -12.92 -4.82
C MET A 150 -9.21 -12.66 -3.31
N ILE A 151 -8.77 -13.58 -2.47
CA ILE A 151 -8.85 -13.47 -1.00
C ILE A 151 -8.00 -12.31 -0.48
N VAL A 152 -6.80 -12.11 -1.01
CA VAL A 152 -5.96 -10.93 -0.73
C VAL A 152 -6.74 -9.63 -0.97
N ASN A 153 -7.40 -9.52 -2.14
CA ASN A 153 -8.14 -8.31 -2.49
C ASN A 153 -9.43 -8.13 -1.65
N ILE A 154 -10.10 -9.21 -1.28
CA ILE A 154 -11.25 -9.13 -0.35
C ILE A 154 -10.81 -8.58 1.01
N GLY A 155 -9.70 -9.07 1.57
CA GLY A 155 -9.15 -8.55 2.82
C GLY A 155 -8.73 -7.08 2.71
N ALA A 156 -8.08 -6.72 1.59
CA ALA A 156 -7.66 -5.36 1.31
C ALA A 156 -8.83 -4.38 1.15
N PHE A 157 -9.99 -4.84 0.67
CA PHE A 157 -11.20 -4.03 0.53
C PHE A 157 -11.97 -3.87 1.84
N ILE A 158 -12.17 -4.97 2.57
CA ILE A 158 -12.96 -4.96 3.83
C ILE A 158 -12.22 -4.21 4.94
N GLY A 159 -10.90 -4.39 5.04
CA GLY A 159 -10.09 -3.82 6.11
C GLY A 159 -10.29 -2.31 6.29
N PRO A 160 -10.05 -1.49 5.27
CA PRO A 160 -10.22 -0.03 5.37
C PRO A 160 -11.65 0.40 5.69
N ILE A 161 -12.67 -0.32 5.19
CA ILE A 161 -14.08 0.00 5.48
C ILE A 161 -14.35 -0.13 6.97
N VAL A 162 -13.99 -1.29 7.56
CA VAL A 162 -14.20 -1.53 8.99
C VAL A 162 -13.36 -0.58 9.83
N ALA A 163 -12.12 -0.32 9.44
CA ALA A 163 -11.23 0.60 10.14
C ALA A 163 -11.74 2.05 10.09
N SER A 164 -12.27 2.50 8.95
CA SER A 164 -12.85 3.83 8.78
C SER A 164 -14.07 4.03 9.67
N LEU A 165 -14.95 3.05 9.76
CA LEU A 165 -16.10 3.10 10.67
C LEU A 165 -15.66 3.08 12.14
N ALA A 166 -14.63 2.30 12.47
CA ALA A 166 -14.12 2.20 13.83
C ALA A 166 -13.46 3.51 14.30
N ARG A 167 -12.67 4.18 13.46
CA ARG A 167 -11.99 5.43 13.82
C ARG A 167 -12.94 6.60 14.10
N GLN A 168 -14.18 6.55 13.62
CA GLN A 168 -15.19 7.56 13.93
C GLN A 168 -15.52 7.62 15.43
N HIS A 169 -15.25 6.54 16.17
CA HIS A 169 -15.38 6.52 17.63
C HIS A 169 -14.05 6.88 18.31
N ASP A 170 -12.95 6.26 17.94
CA ASP A 170 -11.59 6.55 18.40
C ASP A 170 -10.57 5.83 17.50
N TRP A 171 -9.45 6.46 17.22
CA TRP A 171 -8.34 5.86 16.48
C TRP A 171 -7.82 4.54 17.07
N LYS A 172 -7.92 4.36 18.39
CA LYS A 172 -7.49 3.12 19.06
C LYS A 172 -8.23 1.90 18.57
N TYR A 173 -9.50 2.04 18.18
CA TYR A 173 -10.28 0.91 17.66
C TYR A 173 -9.74 0.35 16.36
N VAL A 174 -9.12 1.15 15.51
CA VAL A 174 -8.43 0.67 14.30
C VAL A 174 -7.37 -0.36 14.67
N PHE A 175 -6.55 -0.04 15.67
CA PHE A 175 -5.46 -0.90 16.14
C PHE A 175 -5.98 -2.10 16.94
N TYR A 176 -7.00 -1.92 17.78
CA TYR A 176 -7.62 -3.02 18.53
C TYR A 176 -8.24 -4.06 17.60
N ILE A 177 -8.96 -3.63 16.56
CA ILE A 177 -9.57 -4.55 15.58
C ILE A 177 -8.46 -5.26 14.82
N SER A 178 -7.43 -4.57 14.34
CA SER A 178 -6.31 -5.19 13.65
C SER A 178 -5.60 -6.23 14.54
N SER A 179 -5.36 -5.90 15.83
CA SER A 179 -4.79 -6.83 16.79
C SER A 179 -5.69 -8.05 17.02
N ALA A 180 -6.99 -7.85 17.21
CA ALA A 180 -7.95 -8.93 17.45
C ALA A 180 -8.06 -9.87 16.25
N VAL A 181 -8.10 -9.32 15.02
CA VAL A 181 -8.13 -10.10 13.77
C VAL A 181 -6.87 -10.96 13.64
N ILE A 182 -5.71 -10.45 14.02
CA ILE A 182 -4.46 -11.26 14.04
C ILE A 182 -4.48 -12.31 15.14
N LEU A 183 -5.11 -12.06 16.29
CA LEU A 183 -5.30 -13.09 17.32
C LEU A 183 -6.16 -14.25 16.82
N ILE A 184 -7.16 -14.00 15.95
CA ILE A 184 -7.90 -15.08 15.28
C ILE A 184 -6.92 -15.94 14.46
N ASN A 185 -5.99 -15.33 13.72
CA ASN A 185 -4.97 -16.06 12.98
C ASN A 185 -4.06 -16.89 13.90
N LEU A 186 -3.71 -16.36 15.06
CA LEU A 186 -2.94 -17.12 16.06
C LEU A 186 -3.68 -18.37 16.52
N VAL A 187 -4.98 -18.28 16.78
CA VAL A 187 -5.83 -19.43 17.12
C VAL A 187 -5.91 -20.42 15.94
N LEU A 188 -6.11 -19.92 14.71
CA LEU A 188 -6.17 -20.77 13.52
C LEU A 188 -4.88 -21.56 13.30
N VAL A 189 -3.72 -20.91 13.45
CA VAL A 189 -2.44 -21.60 13.23
C VAL A 189 -2.16 -22.64 14.31
N ILE A 190 -2.51 -22.37 15.56
CA ILE A 190 -2.29 -23.32 16.67
C ILE A 190 -3.18 -24.55 16.51
N LEU A 191 -4.48 -24.36 16.28
CA LEU A 191 -5.47 -25.42 16.33
C LEU A 191 -5.66 -26.16 14.98
N PHE A 192 -5.62 -25.47 13.86
CA PHE A 192 -6.07 -26.03 12.58
C PHE A 192 -4.97 -26.12 11.51
N PHE A 193 -3.87 -25.37 11.64
CA PHE A 193 -2.81 -25.41 10.64
C PHE A 193 -1.96 -26.66 10.77
N LYS A 194 -1.91 -27.44 9.68
CA LYS A 194 -1.01 -28.59 9.53
C LYS A 194 0.15 -28.18 8.63
N GLU A 195 1.36 -28.33 9.11
CA GLU A 195 2.56 -27.98 8.38
C GLU A 195 2.68 -28.85 7.11
N PRO A 196 2.80 -28.27 5.91
CA PRO A 196 3.04 -29.05 4.70
C PRO A 196 4.43 -29.71 4.74
N GLU A 197 4.60 -30.81 4.01
CA GLU A 197 5.89 -31.48 3.90
C GLU A 197 6.97 -30.52 3.38
N ARG A 198 8.12 -30.54 4.05
CA ARG A 198 9.27 -29.70 3.70
C ARG A 198 10.57 -30.48 3.82
N GLU A 199 11.51 -30.15 2.98
CA GLU A 199 12.88 -30.59 3.11
C GLU A 199 13.54 -29.82 4.24
N ILE A 200 14.06 -30.53 5.24
CA ILE A 200 14.81 -29.91 6.35
C ILE A 200 16.21 -29.60 5.82
N LYS A 201 16.50 -28.32 5.62
CA LYS A 201 17.85 -27.89 5.25
C LYS A 201 18.82 -28.12 6.41
N GLN A 202 19.87 -28.89 6.15
CA GLN A 202 20.88 -29.23 7.15
C GLN A 202 21.99 -28.18 7.31
N ASN A 203 22.08 -27.22 6.40
CA ASN A 203 23.11 -26.18 6.40
C ASN A 203 23.02 -25.28 7.64
N LYS A 204 24.17 -24.79 8.13
CA LYS A 204 24.19 -23.77 9.17
C LYS A 204 23.55 -22.48 8.65
N PHE A 205 22.78 -21.74 9.48
CA PHE A 205 22.12 -20.51 9.10
C PHE A 205 23.08 -19.47 8.50
N SER A 206 24.31 -19.39 9.04
CA SER A 206 25.37 -18.52 8.50
C SER A 206 25.80 -18.90 7.07
N GLN A 207 25.71 -20.18 6.72
CA GLN A 207 26.00 -20.65 5.34
C GLN A 207 24.85 -20.27 4.40
N GLU A 208 23.61 -20.37 4.85
CA GLU A 208 22.44 -19.92 4.06
C GLU A 208 22.49 -18.42 3.81
N LEU A 209 22.82 -17.61 4.82
CA LEU A 209 23.02 -16.17 4.62
C LEU A 209 24.15 -15.88 3.60
N LYS A 210 25.28 -16.58 3.67
CA LYS A 210 26.33 -16.44 2.67
C LYS A 210 25.86 -16.78 1.26
N ILE A 211 25.04 -17.82 1.12
CA ILE A 211 24.45 -18.21 -0.17
C ILE A 211 23.51 -17.11 -0.68
N ILE A 212 22.64 -16.55 0.19
CA ILE A 212 21.76 -15.45 -0.16
C ILE A 212 22.55 -14.25 -0.65
N PHE A 213 23.56 -13.81 0.11
CA PHE A 213 24.41 -12.68 -0.31
C PHE A 213 25.16 -12.97 -1.62
N LYS A 214 25.74 -14.16 -1.76
CA LYS A 214 26.40 -14.57 -3.01
C LYS A 214 25.42 -14.50 -4.20
N ASN A 215 24.23 -15.00 -4.02
CA ASN A 215 23.19 -15.00 -5.03
C ASN A 215 22.75 -13.57 -5.40
N ILE A 216 22.62 -12.67 -4.41
CA ILE A 216 22.35 -11.23 -4.65
C ILE A 216 23.44 -10.65 -5.55
N PHE A 217 24.71 -10.86 -5.20
CA PHE A 217 25.83 -10.37 -6.00
C PHE A 217 25.88 -10.98 -7.40
N GLU A 218 25.51 -12.23 -7.56
CA GLU A 218 25.42 -12.88 -8.89
C GLU A 218 24.32 -12.29 -9.77
N ALA A 219 23.14 -12.02 -9.20
CA ALA A 219 22.06 -11.39 -9.94
C ALA A 219 22.36 -9.93 -10.30
N LEU A 220 23.10 -9.20 -9.44
CA LEU A 220 23.54 -7.83 -9.72
C LEU A 220 24.58 -7.75 -10.85
N LYS A 221 25.20 -8.86 -11.28
CA LYS A 221 26.06 -8.91 -12.47
C LYS A 221 25.26 -8.89 -13.78
N ASP A 222 23.99 -9.26 -13.75
CA ASP A 222 23.10 -9.17 -14.91
C ASP A 222 22.61 -7.73 -15.07
N MET A 223 23.38 -6.90 -15.75
CA MET A 223 23.08 -5.49 -15.96
C MET A 223 21.73 -5.23 -16.63
N LYS A 224 21.24 -6.15 -17.47
CA LYS A 224 19.91 -6.02 -18.09
C LYS A 224 18.83 -6.15 -17.04
N PHE A 225 18.98 -7.11 -16.15
CA PHE A 225 18.05 -7.31 -15.02
C PHE A 225 18.09 -6.15 -14.04
N VAL A 226 19.30 -5.68 -13.67
CA VAL A 226 19.48 -4.53 -12.75
C VAL A 226 18.83 -3.27 -13.30
N VAL A 227 19.08 -2.93 -14.57
CA VAL A 227 18.46 -1.76 -15.21
C VAL A 227 16.94 -1.88 -15.22
N PHE A 228 16.39 -3.07 -15.52
CA PHE A 228 14.96 -3.31 -15.44
C PHE A 228 14.42 -3.04 -14.03
N LEU A 229 15.06 -3.60 -12.99
CA LEU A 229 14.65 -3.38 -11.60
C LEU A 229 14.68 -1.90 -11.21
N LEU A 230 15.74 -1.17 -11.60
CA LEU A 230 15.86 0.27 -11.33
C LEU A 230 14.75 1.10 -12.00
N ILE A 231 14.36 0.75 -13.22
CA ILE A 231 13.22 1.40 -13.89
C ILE A 231 11.92 1.14 -13.13
N ILE A 232 11.70 -0.08 -12.65
CA ILE A 232 10.49 -0.45 -11.88
C ILE A 232 10.43 0.27 -10.52
N VAL A 233 11.55 0.65 -9.91
CA VAL A 233 11.55 1.52 -8.71
C VAL A 233 10.75 2.80 -8.97
N GLY A 234 10.91 3.44 -10.12
CA GLY A 234 10.18 4.66 -10.49
C GLY A 234 8.66 4.43 -10.52
N PHE A 235 8.20 3.29 -11.05
CA PHE A 235 6.77 2.92 -11.03
C PHE A 235 6.25 2.80 -9.59
N TRP A 236 6.92 2.02 -8.73
CA TRP A 236 6.49 1.84 -7.34
C TRP A 236 6.57 3.15 -6.53
N THR A 237 7.50 4.04 -6.88
CA THR A 237 7.59 5.38 -6.27
C THR A 237 6.34 6.21 -6.57
N MET A 238 5.89 6.23 -7.80
CA MET A 238 4.69 6.91 -8.25
C MET A 238 3.42 6.22 -7.72
N TYR A 239 3.34 4.91 -7.86
CA TYR A 239 2.21 4.08 -7.43
C TYR A 239 1.86 4.27 -5.94
N ASN A 240 2.86 4.24 -5.07
CA ASN A 240 2.62 4.35 -3.63
C ASN A 240 2.07 5.73 -3.19
N GLN A 241 2.03 6.73 -4.06
CA GLN A 241 1.40 8.01 -3.74
C GLN A 241 -0.11 7.88 -3.54
N LEU A 242 -0.75 6.85 -4.11
CA LEU A 242 -2.15 6.52 -3.85
C LEU A 242 -2.41 6.24 -2.35
N PHE A 243 -1.43 5.64 -1.67
CA PHE A 243 -1.58 5.25 -0.25
C PHE A 243 -0.92 6.22 0.72
N TYR A 244 0.16 6.89 0.32
CA TYR A 244 0.96 7.75 1.19
C TYR A 244 0.51 9.20 1.16
N THR A 245 0.02 9.66 0.01
CA THR A 245 -0.30 11.08 -0.24
C THR A 245 -1.78 11.32 -0.43
N LEU A 246 -2.47 10.47 -1.22
CA LEU A 246 -3.85 10.74 -1.60
C LEU A 246 -4.82 10.86 -0.42
N PRO A 247 -4.80 10.00 0.63
CA PRO A 247 -5.71 10.16 1.75
C PRO A 247 -5.57 11.53 2.42
N VAL A 248 -4.33 12.00 2.63
CA VAL A 248 -4.04 13.31 3.21
C VAL A 248 -4.45 14.44 2.27
N PHE A 249 -4.23 14.28 0.96
CA PHE A 249 -4.64 15.27 -0.03
C PHE A 249 -6.16 15.43 -0.09
N ILE A 250 -6.91 14.33 -0.05
CA ILE A 250 -8.38 14.37 0.00
C ILE A 250 -8.85 15.10 1.26
N ASP A 251 -8.32 14.70 2.41
CA ASP A 251 -8.68 15.27 3.72
C ASP A 251 -8.41 16.80 3.80
N GLN A 252 -7.31 17.25 3.22
CA GLN A 252 -6.91 18.66 3.25
C GLN A 252 -7.61 19.55 2.21
N TRP A 253 -7.93 19.02 1.03
CA TRP A 253 -8.27 19.84 -0.14
C TRP A 253 -9.64 19.58 -0.75
N MET A 254 -10.32 18.47 -0.41
CA MET A 254 -11.56 18.10 -1.07
C MET A 254 -12.75 18.16 -0.10
N ASP A 255 -13.84 18.77 -0.55
CA ASP A 255 -15.13 18.74 0.17
C ASP A 255 -15.87 17.43 -0.17
N THR A 256 -15.70 16.42 0.67
CA THR A 256 -16.31 15.10 0.44
C THR A 256 -17.79 15.03 0.83
N SER A 257 -18.38 16.14 1.34
CA SER A 257 -19.82 16.26 1.54
C SER A 257 -20.59 16.19 0.21
N ILE A 258 -19.96 16.63 -0.88
CA ILE A 258 -20.49 16.51 -2.26
C ILE A 258 -20.76 15.05 -2.60
N VAL A 259 -19.82 14.16 -2.28
CA VAL A 259 -19.98 12.70 -2.52
C VAL A 259 -21.06 12.12 -1.62
N TYR A 260 -21.07 12.50 -0.32
CA TYR A 260 -22.09 12.05 0.60
C TYR A 260 -23.50 12.45 0.12
N ASN A 261 -23.71 13.71 -0.21
CA ASN A 261 -25.00 14.22 -0.67
C ASN A 261 -25.47 13.53 -1.96
N LYS A 262 -24.55 13.31 -2.89
CA LYS A 262 -24.87 12.58 -4.13
C LYS A 262 -25.22 11.12 -3.86
N LEU A 263 -24.47 10.45 -3.00
CA LEU A 263 -24.75 9.07 -2.60
C LEU A 263 -26.09 8.98 -1.84
N HIS A 264 -26.33 9.91 -0.92
CA HIS A 264 -27.58 9.97 -0.14
C HIS A 264 -28.79 10.18 -1.05
N SER A 265 -28.66 10.96 -2.13
CA SER A 265 -29.75 11.17 -3.07
C SER A 265 -30.14 9.91 -3.87
N VAL A 266 -29.20 8.94 -4.03
CA VAL A 266 -29.40 7.70 -4.80
C VAL A 266 -29.62 6.50 -3.88
N TRP A 267 -28.87 6.42 -2.79
CA TRP A 267 -28.89 5.30 -1.86
C TRP A 267 -28.71 5.80 -0.41
N PRO A 268 -29.76 6.33 0.22
CA PRO A 268 -29.68 6.96 1.55
C PRO A 268 -29.06 6.05 2.61
N TRP A 269 -29.53 4.81 2.70
CA TRP A 269 -29.01 3.84 3.67
C TRP A 269 -27.48 3.63 3.55
N LEU A 270 -26.96 3.52 2.33
CA LEU A 270 -25.51 3.34 2.16
C LEU A 270 -24.75 4.60 2.58
N ALA A 271 -25.25 5.79 2.21
CA ALA A 271 -24.62 7.04 2.59
C ALA A 271 -24.58 7.22 4.12
N GLU A 272 -25.65 6.88 4.81
CA GLU A 272 -25.72 6.93 6.28
C GLU A 272 -24.83 5.88 6.96
N THR A 273 -24.65 4.71 6.30
CA THR A 273 -23.81 3.63 6.85
C THR A 273 -22.33 3.94 6.76
N ILE A 274 -21.86 4.49 5.64
CA ILE A 274 -20.42 4.73 5.39
C ILE A 274 -20.01 6.19 5.58
N GLY A 275 -20.98 7.10 5.75
CA GLY A 275 -20.74 8.51 5.99
C GLY A 275 -20.24 8.80 7.40
N THR A 276 -19.59 9.95 7.56
CA THR A 276 -19.21 10.48 8.87
C THR A 276 -20.38 11.21 9.53
N PRO A 277 -20.31 11.48 10.84
CA PRO A 277 -21.30 12.31 11.53
C PRO A 277 -21.50 13.69 10.90
N GLU A 278 -20.44 14.25 10.29
CA GLU A 278 -20.42 15.53 9.59
C GLU A 278 -21.03 15.46 8.18
N LYS A 279 -21.60 14.31 7.81
CA LYS A 279 -22.17 14.04 6.47
C LYS A 279 -21.15 14.21 5.35
N THR A 280 -19.97 13.66 5.55
CA THR A 280 -18.90 13.54 4.55
C THR A 280 -18.56 12.08 4.29
N ILE A 281 -17.80 11.80 3.25
CA ILE A 281 -17.20 10.47 3.02
C ILE A 281 -15.73 10.54 3.41
N ALA A 282 -15.29 9.64 4.26
CA ALA A 282 -13.92 9.60 4.74
C ALA A 282 -12.91 9.39 3.60
N ALA A 283 -11.75 10.05 3.66
CA ALA A 283 -10.74 10.05 2.61
C ALA A 283 -10.24 8.64 2.25
N GLU A 284 -10.06 7.77 3.25
CA GLU A 284 -9.67 6.38 3.05
C GLU A 284 -10.72 5.54 2.33
N MET A 285 -12.01 5.87 2.47
CA MET A 285 -13.07 5.21 1.71
C MET A 285 -12.98 5.52 0.22
N LEU A 286 -12.67 6.78 -0.12
CA LEU A 286 -12.47 7.19 -1.52
C LEU A 286 -11.19 6.58 -2.10
N THR A 287 -10.11 6.53 -1.32
CA THR A 287 -8.87 5.86 -1.75
C THR A 287 -9.09 4.35 -1.97
N ASN A 288 -9.95 3.71 -1.18
CA ASN A 288 -10.27 2.28 -1.29
C ASN A 288 -11.07 1.91 -2.55
N LEU A 289 -11.53 2.89 -3.35
CA LEU A 289 -12.13 2.66 -4.67
C LEU A 289 -11.20 1.86 -5.58
N ASP A 290 -9.89 2.02 -5.45
CA ASP A 290 -8.91 1.25 -6.21
C ASP A 290 -9.07 -0.26 -5.99
N ALA A 291 -9.10 -0.71 -4.74
CA ALA A 291 -9.33 -2.13 -4.41
C ALA A 291 -10.68 -2.63 -4.92
N MET A 292 -11.73 -1.81 -4.86
CA MET A 292 -13.03 -2.14 -5.43
C MET A 292 -12.96 -2.34 -6.94
N TYR A 293 -12.30 -1.46 -7.67
CA TYR A 293 -12.13 -1.57 -9.12
C TYR A 293 -11.30 -2.79 -9.52
N ILE A 294 -10.27 -3.13 -8.74
CA ILE A 294 -9.48 -4.35 -8.97
C ILE A 294 -10.38 -5.58 -8.85
N ILE A 295 -11.20 -5.69 -7.81
CA ILE A 295 -12.13 -6.82 -7.62
C ILE A 295 -13.07 -6.96 -8.82
N ILE A 296 -13.60 -5.84 -9.34
CA ILE A 296 -14.57 -5.83 -10.43
C ILE A 296 -13.93 -6.10 -11.79
N PHE A 297 -12.80 -5.46 -12.09
CA PHE A 297 -12.27 -5.38 -13.46
C PHE A 297 -11.04 -6.24 -13.71
N GLN A 298 -10.36 -6.80 -12.70
CA GLN A 298 -9.10 -7.52 -12.87
C GLN A 298 -9.17 -8.65 -13.92
N ILE A 299 -10.25 -9.44 -13.92
CA ILE A 299 -10.41 -10.56 -14.86
C ILE A 299 -10.54 -10.04 -16.29
N ALA A 300 -11.33 -8.99 -16.50
CA ALA A 300 -11.54 -8.40 -17.82
C ALA A 300 -10.24 -7.79 -18.36
N VAL A 301 -9.54 -7.00 -17.54
CA VAL A 301 -8.26 -6.40 -17.92
C VAL A 301 -7.22 -7.48 -18.23
N SER A 302 -7.10 -8.51 -17.39
CA SER A 302 -6.18 -9.63 -17.62
C SER A 302 -6.45 -10.33 -18.96
N TYR A 303 -7.71 -10.50 -19.32
CA TYR A 303 -8.08 -11.08 -20.61
C TYR A 303 -7.64 -10.22 -21.81
N PHE A 304 -7.76 -8.90 -21.72
CA PHE A 304 -7.30 -7.98 -22.77
C PHE A 304 -5.77 -7.97 -22.90
N VAL A 305 -5.05 -7.87 -21.80
CA VAL A 305 -3.58 -7.75 -21.80
C VAL A 305 -2.86 -9.08 -22.00
N MET A 306 -3.53 -10.23 -21.89
CA MET A 306 -2.94 -11.55 -22.11
C MET A 306 -2.38 -11.72 -23.52
N ARG A 307 -2.91 -10.98 -24.51
CA ARG A 307 -2.46 -10.99 -25.91
C ARG A 307 -1.21 -10.14 -26.16
N LEU A 308 -0.84 -9.28 -25.20
CA LEU A 308 0.31 -8.39 -25.31
C LEU A 308 1.59 -9.09 -24.81
N LYS A 309 2.73 -8.74 -25.40
CA LYS A 309 4.02 -9.11 -24.81
C LYS A 309 4.13 -8.43 -23.45
N PRO A 310 4.66 -9.09 -22.40
CA PRO A 310 4.70 -8.53 -21.04
C PRO A 310 5.26 -7.10 -20.97
N ILE A 311 6.35 -6.83 -21.66
CA ILE A 311 6.99 -5.50 -21.65
C ILE A 311 6.09 -4.40 -22.25
N HIS A 312 5.30 -4.72 -23.29
CA HIS A 312 4.36 -3.74 -23.87
C HIS A 312 3.18 -3.49 -22.92
N SER A 313 2.69 -4.54 -22.23
CA SER A 313 1.66 -4.39 -21.21
C SER A 313 2.14 -3.57 -20.01
N ILE A 314 3.40 -3.75 -19.57
CA ILE A 314 4.03 -2.92 -18.54
C ILE A 314 4.06 -1.46 -18.96
N ILE A 315 4.56 -1.16 -20.18
CA ILE A 315 4.68 0.21 -20.69
C ILE A 315 3.31 0.88 -20.78
N SER A 316 2.32 0.22 -21.40
CA SER A 316 0.97 0.79 -21.51
C SER A 316 0.28 0.92 -20.16
N GLY A 317 0.41 -0.07 -19.28
CA GLY A 317 -0.14 -0.05 -17.93
C GLY A 317 0.44 1.09 -17.09
N PHE A 318 1.76 1.29 -17.13
CA PHE A 318 2.42 2.38 -16.43
C PHE A 318 2.00 3.75 -16.94
N LEU A 319 1.85 3.90 -18.25
CA LEU A 319 1.36 5.14 -18.84
C LEU A 319 -0.06 5.46 -18.36
N VAL A 320 -0.97 4.48 -18.43
CA VAL A 320 -2.37 4.67 -18.00
C VAL A 320 -2.44 4.95 -16.49
N ALA A 321 -1.69 4.24 -15.66
CA ALA A 321 -1.62 4.50 -14.22
C ALA A 321 -1.07 5.90 -13.93
N THR A 322 -0.05 6.35 -14.66
CA THR A 322 0.52 7.70 -14.52
C THR A 322 -0.52 8.78 -14.85
N ILE A 323 -1.28 8.60 -15.94
CA ILE A 323 -2.36 9.53 -16.31
C ILE A 323 -3.44 9.55 -15.22
N GLY A 324 -3.87 8.37 -14.72
CA GLY A 324 -4.86 8.28 -13.65
C GLY A 324 -4.41 9.00 -12.39
N LEU A 325 -3.17 8.78 -11.96
CA LEU A 325 -2.64 9.45 -10.76
C LEU A 325 -2.50 10.97 -10.95
N PHE A 326 -2.03 11.43 -12.11
CA PHE A 326 -1.99 12.86 -12.42
C PHE A 326 -3.38 13.49 -12.29
N LEU A 327 -4.39 12.87 -12.91
CA LEU A 327 -5.78 13.35 -12.85
C LEU A 327 -6.32 13.38 -11.42
N THR A 328 -5.93 12.41 -10.58
CA THR A 328 -6.36 12.31 -9.19
C THR A 328 -5.93 13.54 -8.37
N PHE A 329 -4.74 14.08 -8.61
CA PHE A 329 -4.22 15.26 -7.89
C PHE A 329 -4.52 16.59 -8.60
N SER A 330 -5.09 16.61 -9.80
CA SER A 330 -5.28 17.83 -10.58
C SER A 330 -6.55 18.62 -10.26
N THR A 331 -7.39 18.15 -9.33
CA THR A 331 -8.66 18.79 -8.98
C THR A 331 -8.97 18.65 -7.49
N ASN A 332 -9.75 19.59 -6.94
CA ASN A 332 -10.34 19.50 -5.61
C ASN A 332 -11.78 18.95 -5.62
N ASN A 333 -12.29 18.54 -6.77
CA ASN A 333 -13.62 17.95 -6.87
C ASN A 333 -13.56 16.42 -6.58
N PRO A 334 -14.11 15.94 -5.44
CA PRO A 334 -14.02 14.55 -5.05
C PRO A 334 -14.79 13.59 -5.97
N MET A 335 -15.78 14.07 -6.74
CA MET A 335 -16.49 13.24 -7.71
C MET A 335 -15.58 12.78 -8.85
N PHE A 336 -14.54 13.52 -9.15
CA PHE A 336 -13.60 13.17 -10.21
C PHE A 336 -12.70 11.99 -9.81
N LEU A 337 -12.56 11.71 -8.50
CA LEU A 337 -11.80 10.56 -7.99
C LEU A 337 -12.34 9.22 -8.52
N PHE A 338 -13.65 9.10 -8.70
CA PHE A 338 -14.25 7.87 -9.26
C PHE A 338 -13.69 7.51 -10.63
N VAL A 339 -13.46 8.52 -11.48
CA VAL A 339 -12.90 8.31 -12.82
C VAL A 339 -11.39 8.20 -12.80
N SER A 340 -10.71 9.07 -12.05
CA SER A 340 -9.24 9.12 -12.04
C SER A 340 -8.63 7.89 -11.38
N ILE A 341 -9.20 7.41 -10.27
CA ILE A 341 -8.76 6.16 -9.60
C ILE A 341 -9.10 4.94 -10.47
N LEU A 342 -10.23 4.95 -11.19
CA LEU A 342 -10.52 3.88 -12.16
C LEU A 342 -9.46 3.82 -13.27
N ILE A 343 -9.06 4.96 -13.84
CA ILE A 343 -8.00 5.01 -14.87
C ILE A 343 -6.68 4.50 -14.26
N PHE A 344 -6.34 4.92 -13.04
CA PHE A 344 -5.16 4.45 -12.34
C PHE A 344 -5.19 2.92 -12.15
N GLY A 345 -6.28 2.37 -11.61
CA GLY A 345 -6.45 0.94 -11.36
C GLY A 345 -6.43 0.10 -12.64
N LEU A 346 -7.00 0.60 -13.76
CA LEU A 346 -6.87 -0.08 -15.06
C LEU A 346 -5.41 -0.20 -15.51
N GLY A 347 -4.63 0.85 -15.31
CA GLY A 347 -3.19 0.85 -15.59
C GLY A 347 -2.42 -0.11 -14.68
N GLU A 348 -2.73 -0.13 -13.38
CA GLU A 348 -2.16 -1.04 -12.42
C GLU A 348 -2.45 -2.50 -12.79
N MET A 349 -3.72 -2.84 -12.99
CA MET A 349 -4.14 -4.20 -13.36
C MET A 349 -3.49 -4.69 -14.65
N ALA A 350 -3.21 -3.79 -15.59
CA ALA A 350 -2.53 -4.12 -16.84
C ALA A 350 -1.02 -4.30 -16.68
N GLY A 351 -0.38 -3.50 -15.83
CA GLY A 351 1.10 -3.42 -15.72
C GLY A 351 1.69 -4.28 -14.62
N SER A 352 1.16 -4.17 -13.40
CA SER A 352 1.76 -4.76 -12.20
C SER A 352 1.93 -6.28 -12.26
N PRO A 353 0.94 -7.11 -12.65
CA PRO A 353 1.13 -8.56 -12.75
C PRO A 353 2.15 -8.97 -13.83
N LYS A 354 2.30 -8.13 -14.85
CA LYS A 354 3.22 -8.38 -15.96
C LYS A 354 4.69 -8.18 -15.59
N ILE A 355 4.99 -7.44 -14.52
CA ILE A 355 6.36 -7.33 -13.98
C ILE A 355 6.87 -8.71 -13.58
N THR A 356 6.09 -9.43 -12.79
CA THR A 356 6.43 -10.77 -12.32
C THR A 356 6.53 -11.77 -13.47
N GLU A 357 5.59 -11.71 -14.43
CA GLU A 357 5.63 -12.53 -15.65
C GLU A 357 6.90 -12.26 -16.48
N TYR A 358 7.28 -10.98 -16.64
CA TYR A 358 8.48 -10.60 -17.38
C TYR A 358 9.75 -11.09 -16.69
N ILE A 359 9.86 -10.92 -15.37
CA ILE A 359 11.00 -11.41 -14.58
C ILE A 359 11.15 -12.93 -14.75
N GLY A 360 10.04 -13.68 -14.66
CA GLY A 360 10.05 -15.12 -14.87
C GLY A 360 10.53 -15.54 -16.26
N LYS A 361 10.21 -14.74 -17.31
CA LYS A 361 10.64 -15.01 -18.70
C LYS A 361 12.11 -14.68 -18.98
N ILE A 362 12.69 -13.68 -18.31
CA ILE A 362 14.11 -13.30 -18.52
C ILE A 362 15.06 -14.07 -17.61
N ALA A 363 14.54 -14.67 -16.55
CA ALA A 363 15.34 -15.46 -15.62
C ALA A 363 15.95 -16.70 -16.30
N PRO A 364 17.24 -17.02 -16.05
CA PRO A 364 17.82 -18.29 -16.48
C PRO A 364 17.03 -19.48 -15.90
N PRO A 365 16.83 -20.59 -16.62
CA PRO A 365 15.97 -21.71 -16.19
C PRO A 365 16.29 -22.26 -14.80
N ASN A 366 17.58 -22.28 -14.43
CA ASN A 366 18.05 -22.77 -13.12
C ASN A 366 18.08 -21.70 -12.02
N LYS A 367 17.69 -20.44 -12.31
CA LYS A 367 17.72 -19.29 -11.38
C LYS A 367 16.39 -18.57 -11.27
N THR A 368 15.30 -19.12 -11.80
CA THR A 368 13.97 -18.45 -11.84
C THR A 368 13.51 -18.04 -10.43
N ALA A 369 13.58 -18.94 -9.46
CA ALA A 369 13.18 -18.65 -8.09
C ALA A 369 13.99 -17.49 -7.47
N LEU A 370 15.29 -17.41 -7.80
CA LEU A 370 16.19 -16.35 -7.36
C LEU A 370 15.76 -14.98 -7.94
N TYR A 371 15.53 -14.91 -9.26
CA TYR A 371 15.11 -13.69 -9.93
C TYR A 371 13.72 -13.23 -9.45
N MET A 372 12.81 -14.18 -9.21
CA MET A 372 11.49 -13.88 -8.62
C MET A 372 11.61 -13.28 -7.21
N GLY A 373 12.53 -13.78 -6.39
CA GLY A 373 12.81 -13.19 -5.06
C GLY A 373 13.27 -11.73 -5.14
N TYR A 374 13.99 -11.34 -6.18
CA TYR A 374 14.45 -9.95 -6.36
C TYR A 374 13.38 -9.01 -6.91
N SER A 375 12.21 -9.50 -7.32
CA SER A 375 11.07 -8.64 -7.69
C SER A 375 10.60 -7.73 -6.55
N PHE A 376 10.94 -8.03 -5.31
CA PHE A 376 10.65 -7.20 -4.13
C PHE A 376 11.61 -6.03 -3.95
N LEU A 377 12.82 -6.06 -4.54
CA LEU A 377 13.78 -4.96 -4.42
C LEU A 377 13.27 -3.64 -4.99
N PRO A 378 12.65 -3.59 -6.18
CA PRO A 378 12.02 -2.37 -6.67
C PRO A 378 10.90 -1.85 -5.78
N MET A 379 10.13 -2.74 -5.16
CA MET A 379 9.10 -2.35 -4.19
C MET A 379 9.72 -1.68 -2.95
N ALA A 380 10.81 -2.25 -2.42
CA ALA A 380 11.53 -1.67 -1.30
C ALA A 380 12.06 -0.26 -1.62
N GLY A 381 12.77 -0.11 -2.76
CA GLY A 381 13.27 1.17 -3.21
C GLY A 381 12.16 2.18 -3.53
N GLY A 382 11.10 1.72 -4.18
CA GLY A 382 9.94 2.54 -4.53
C GLY A 382 9.19 3.06 -3.31
N ASN A 383 8.98 2.23 -2.27
CA ASN A 383 8.39 2.68 -1.00
C ASN A 383 9.25 3.71 -0.29
N TYR A 384 10.57 3.50 -0.25
CA TYR A 384 11.48 4.46 0.37
C TYR A 384 11.43 5.84 -0.32
N LEU A 385 11.53 5.86 -1.65
CA LEU A 385 11.42 7.10 -2.42
C LEU A 385 10.01 7.72 -2.36
N ALA A 386 8.97 6.90 -2.33
CA ALA A 386 7.60 7.37 -2.12
C ALA A 386 7.45 8.08 -0.77
N GLY A 387 8.11 7.59 0.28
CA GLY A 387 8.17 8.24 1.57
C GLY A 387 8.79 9.65 1.49
N ILE A 388 9.87 9.83 0.74
CA ILE A 388 10.50 11.15 0.52
C ILE A 388 9.52 12.08 -0.19
N LEU A 389 8.84 11.62 -1.23
CA LEU A 389 7.88 12.44 -1.99
C LEU A 389 6.66 12.81 -1.15
N SER A 390 6.04 11.85 -0.50
CA SER A 390 4.86 12.08 0.36
C SER A 390 5.18 12.82 1.65
N GLY A 391 6.46 12.86 2.02
CA GLY A 391 6.98 13.60 3.17
C GLY A 391 7.42 15.01 2.79
N SER A 392 8.72 15.20 2.61
CA SER A 392 9.34 16.52 2.45
C SER A 392 8.86 17.28 1.21
N VAL A 393 8.62 16.58 0.08
CA VAL A 393 8.15 17.23 -1.15
C VAL A 393 6.69 17.67 -0.97
N TYR A 394 5.82 16.78 -0.48
CA TYR A 394 4.42 17.12 -0.21
C TYR A 394 4.31 18.25 0.83
N GLN A 395 5.08 18.19 1.91
CA GLN A 395 5.09 19.21 2.95
C GLN A 395 5.40 20.60 2.38
N LYS A 396 6.36 20.67 1.46
CA LYS A 396 6.80 21.95 0.89
C LYS A 396 5.78 22.55 -0.09
N TYR A 397 5.13 21.71 -0.90
CA TYR A 397 4.36 22.18 -2.06
C TYR A 397 2.84 22.03 -1.91
N SER A 398 2.36 21.17 -1.01
CA SER A 398 0.95 20.79 -1.00
C SER A 398 0.34 20.62 0.38
N ASP A 399 1.13 20.61 1.48
CA ASP A 399 0.59 20.46 2.82
C ASP A 399 -0.11 21.74 3.28
N LYS A 400 -1.41 21.64 3.56
CA LYS A 400 -2.27 22.79 3.87
C LYS A 400 -1.78 23.60 5.05
N ILE A 401 -1.33 22.94 6.12
CA ILE A 401 -0.80 23.62 7.31
C ILE A 401 0.50 24.37 6.99
N SER A 402 1.40 23.75 6.23
CA SER A 402 2.66 24.39 5.84
C SER A 402 2.43 25.60 4.94
N LEU A 403 1.50 25.50 3.97
CA LEU A 403 1.13 26.63 3.11
C LEU A 403 0.43 27.73 3.89
N LEU A 404 -0.45 27.38 4.84
CA LEU A 404 -1.09 28.35 5.71
C LEU A 404 -0.07 29.09 6.59
N LYS A 405 0.92 28.41 7.15
CA LYS A 405 2.02 29.04 7.92
C LYS A 405 2.81 30.03 7.06
N MET A 406 3.06 29.72 5.80
CA MET A 406 3.70 30.64 4.86
C MET A 406 2.84 31.89 4.63
N GLU A 407 1.54 31.74 4.44
CA GLU A 407 0.60 32.83 4.23
C GLU A 407 0.49 33.73 5.47
N VAL A 408 0.35 33.13 6.67
CA VAL A 408 0.33 33.84 7.97
C VAL A 408 1.60 34.65 8.15
N GLY A 409 2.77 34.06 7.87
CA GLY A 409 4.04 34.77 7.93
C GLY A 409 4.15 35.91 6.93
N SER A 410 3.70 35.71 5.68
CA SER A 410 3.72 36.76 4.64
C SER A 410 2.84 37.96 4.97
N ARG A 411 1.74 37.75 5.72
CA ARG A 411 0.83 38.81 6.18
C ARG A 411 1.25 39.43 7.50
N GLY A 412 2.31 38.92 8.15
CA GLY A 412 2.74 39.37 9.46
C GLY A 412 1.72 39.11 10.57
N LEU A 413 0.87 38.10 10.42
CA LEU A 413 -0.12 37.72 11.43
C LEU A 413 0.57 36.99 12.58
N ASN A 414 0.11 37.23 13.80
CA ASN A 414 0.65 36.59 15.00
C ASN A 414 -0.30 35.48 15.47
N ILE A 415 0.05 34.24 15.17
CA ILE A 415 -0.69 33.07 15.60
C ILE A 415 0.28 32.16 16.39
N PRO A 416 -0.13 31.63 17.57
CA PRO A 416 0.71 30.75 18.36
C PRO A 416 1.17 29.49 17.51
N GLU A 417 2.35 28.99 17.81
CA GLU A 417 2.83 27.75 17.20
C GLU A 417 2.01 26.55 17.67
N ILE A 418 1.80 25.60 16.75
CA ILE A 418 1.12 24.34 17.04
C ILE A 418 1.90 23.59 18.13
N SER A 419 1.21 23.19 19.20
CA SER A 419 1.75 22.53 20.37
C SER A 419 0.71 21.56 20.98
N GLU A 420 1.03 20.93 22.10
CA GLU A 420 0.08 20.05 22.82
C GLU A 420 -1.21 20.78 23.24
N ASN A 421 -1.13 22.09 23.54
CA ASN A 421 -2.26 22.90 23.98
C ASN A 421 -2.85 23.78 22.87
N PHE A 422 -2.34 23.71 21.66
CA PHE A 422 -2.80 24.50 20.52
C PHE A 422 -2.70 23.67 19.25
N SER A 423 -3.82 23.07 18.86
CA SER A 423 -3.90 22.08 17.80
C SER A 423 -3.77 22.68 16.39
N GLN A 424 -3.68 21.82 15.38
CA GLN A 424 -3.75 22.24 13.97
C GLN A 424 -5.12 22.89 13.66
N THR A 425 -6.19 22.35 14.23
CA THR A 425 -7.55 22.88 14.09
C THR A 425 -7.62 24.30 14.69
N ASP A 426 -7.04 24.53 15.88
CA ASP A 426 -6.99 25.84 16.50
C ASP A 426 -6.21 26.83 15.62
N TYR A 427 -5.08 26.39 15.06
CA TYR A 427 -4.28 27.23 14.16
C TYR A 427 -5.09 27.68 12.93
N ILE A 428 -5.81 26.74 12.29
CA ILE A 428 -6.69 27.05 11.15
C ILE A 428 -7.80 28.02 11.56
N ASN A 429 -8.45 27.80 12.71
CA ASN A 429 -9.56 28.63 13.19
C ASN A 429 -9.10 30.05 13.48
N VAL A 430 -7.96 30.23 14.16
CA VAL A 430 -7.40 31.56 14.45
C VAL A 430 -6.97 32.24 13.14
N ALA A 431 -6.36 31.52 12.21
CA ALA A 431 -6.03 32.07 10.90
C ALA A 431 -7.28 32.54 10.15
N CYS A 432 -8.34 31.74 10.13
CA CYS A 432 -9.63 32.11 9.54
C CYS A 432 -10.19 33.39 10.13
N GLN A 433 -10.16 33.53 11.48
CA GLN A 433 -10.62 34.73 12.19
C GLN A 433 -9.77 35.95 11.81
N GLN A 434 -8.44 35.87 11.89
CA GLN A 434 -7.57 37.01 11.61
C GLN A 434 -7.60 37.43 10.13
N MET A 435 -7.84 36.43 9.20
CA MET A 435 -7.96 36.70 7.76
C MET A 435 -9.39 37.05 7.33
N ASN A 436 -10.36 37.01 8.27
CA ASN A 436 -11.78 37.23 8.00
C ASN A 436 -12.34 36.33 6.89
N MET A 437 -11.99 35.04 6.93
CA MET A 437 -12.39 34.01 5.95
C MET A 437 -13.06 32.83 6.66
N SER A 438 -14.03 32.18 6.00
CA SER A 438 -14.47 30.86 6.41
C SER A 438 -13.40 29.81 6.06
N GLN A 439 -13.47 28.60 6.66
CA GLN A 439 -12.54 27.52 6.33
C GLN A 439 -12.58 27.14 4.85
N GLY A 440 -13.77 27.14 4.21
CA GLY A 440 -13.92 26.89 2.78
C GLY A 440 -13.25 27.98 1.92
N GLN A 441 -13.44 29.26 2.30
CA GLN A 441 -12.79 30.39 1.61
C GLN A 441 -11.26 30.35 1.78
N LEU A 442 -10.77 30.00 2.95
CA LEU A 442 -9.33 29.80 3.19
C LEU A 442 -8.78 28.67 2.32
N THR A 443 -9.50 27.56 2.24
CA THR A 443 -9.08 26.42 1.40
C THR A 443 -9.00 26.80 -0.07
N GLU A 444 -10.02 27.50 -0.59
CA GLU A 444 -10.05 27.97 -1.98
C GLU A 444 -8.97 29.03 -2.25
N TYR A 445 -8.73 29.92 -1.28
CA TYR A 445 -7.64 30.91 -1.35
C TYR A 445 -6.28 30.24 -1.49
N LEU A 446 -5.98 29.27 -0.60
CA LEU A 446 -4.71 28.55 -0.64
C LEU A 446 -4.58 27.69 -1.90
N TRP A 447 -5.69 27.05 -2.33
CA TRP A 447 -5.73 26.25 -3.57
C TRP A 447 -5.34 27.09 -4.78
N THR A 448 -5.91 28.28 -4.90
CA THR A 448 -5.70 29.18 -6.05
C THR A 448 -4.29 29.79 -6.05
N ASN A 449 -3.83 30.29 -4.87
CA ASN A 449 -2.59 31.05 -4.80
C ASN A 449 -1.33 30.16 -4.70
N TYR A 450 -1.42 29.00 -4.06
CA TYR A 450 -0.26 28.11 -3.85
C TYR A 450 -0.26 26.89 -4.76
N GLN A 451 -1.36 26.62 -5.44
CA GLN A 451 -1.50 25.53 -6.43
C GLN A 451 -1.02 24.15 -5.92
N PRO A 452 -1.54 23.64 -4.77
CA PRO A 452 -1.07 22.38 -4.19
C PRO A 452 -1.24 21.17 -5.12
N TYR A 453 -2.09 21.26 -6.12
CA TYR A 453 -2.28 20.26 -7.17
C TYR A 453 -1.03 20.05 -8.05
N ASN A 454 -0.06 20.96 -8.05
CA ASN A 454 1.19 20.81 -8.78
C ASN A 454 2.03 19.59 -8.32
N ILE A 455 1.75 19.02 -7.14
CA ILE A 455 2.33 17.74 -6.71
C ILE A 455 2.02 16.61 -7.71
N GLY A 456 0.87 16.64 -8.36
CA GLY A 456 0.48 15.71 -9.42
C GLY A 456 1.42 15.75 -10.61
N ILE A 457 1.96 16.93 -10.96
CA ILE A 457 2.95 17.08 -12.03
C ILE A 457 4.24 16.35 -11.67
N ILE A 458 4.68 16.46 -10.40
CA ILE A 458 5.90 15.77 -9.92
C ILE A 458 5.73 14.26 -10.02
N PHE A 459 4.59 13.75 -9.58
CA PHE A 459 4.29 12.32 -9.66
C PHE A 459 4.19 11.84 -11.12
N ALA A 460 3.52 12.62 -11.98
CA ALA A 460 3.43 12.33 -13.40
C ALA A 460 4.79 12.35 -14.08
N ALA A 461 5.68 13.28 -13.73
CA ALA A 461 7.02 13.35 -14.30
C ALA A 461 7.83 12.08 -13.98
N ILE A 462 7.72 11.54 -12.76
CA ILE A 462 8.36 10.27 -12.39
C ILE A 462 7.75 9.10 -13.19
N GLY A 463 6.42 9.05 -13.29
CA GLY A 463 5.73 8.01 -14.07
C GLY A 463 6.10 8.05 -15.55
N ILE A 464 6.08 9.23 -16.18
CA ILE A 464 6.47 9.41 -17.58
C ILE A 464 7.96 9.09 -17.77
N GLY A 465 8.84 9.53 -16.86
CA GLY A 465 10.25 9.16 -16.88
C GLY A 465 10.46 7.65 -16.85
N THR A 466 9.68 6.94 -16.02
CA THR A 466 9.66 5.48 -15.96
C THR A 466 9.23 4.85 -17.28
N VAL A 467 8.15 5.36 -17.90
CA VAL A 467 7.66 4.90 -19.20
C VAL A 467 8.70 5.11 -20.29
N ILE A 468 9.31 6.29 -20.35
CA ILE A 468 10.39 6.60 -21.32
C ILE A 468 11.58 5.66 -21.11
N ALA A 469 12.03 5.49 -19.86
CA ALA A 469 13.13 4.58 -19.54
C ALA A 469 12.81 3.12 -19.96
N MET A 470 11.56 2.67 -19.80
CA MET A 470 11.12 1.35 -20.22
C MET A 470 11.06 1.21 -21.75
N LEU A 471 10.66 2.27 -22.47
CA LEU A 471 10.69 2.30 -23.95
C LEU A 471 12.12 2.21 -24.45
N VAL A 472 13.06 2.98 -23.89
CA VAL A 472 14.47 2.95 -24.23
C VAL A 472 15.07 1.57 -23.95
N TYR A 473 14.74 0.98 -22.78
CA TYR A 473 15.17 -0.36 -22.42
C TYR A 473 14.67 -1.41 -23.44
N ASN A 474 13.41 -1.35 -23.82
CA ASN A 474 12.81 -2.27 -24.80
C ASN A 474 13.46 -2.10 -26.20
N TRP A 475 13.69 -0.86 -26.62
CA TRP A 475 14.39 -0.55 -27.87
C TRP A 475 15.81 -1.13 -27.88
N TYR A 476 16.59 -0.92 -26.82
CA TYR A 476 17.96 -1.45 -26.66
C TYR A 476 18.00 -2.99 -26.74
N LEU A 477 17.04 -3.66 -26.09
CA LEU A 477 16.96 -5.13 -26.13
C LEU A 477 16.66 -5.66 -27.55
N ASN A 478 15.86 -4.96 -28.33
CA ASN A 478 15.52 -5.36 -29.70
C ASN A 478 16.66 -5.05 -30.67
N TRP A 479 17.33 -3.90 -30.51
CA TRP A 479 18.49 -3.54 -31.33
C TRP A 479 19.67 -4.53 -31.19
N ARG A 480 19.89 -5.10 -30.02
CA ARG A 480 20.93 -6.14 -29.81
C ARG A 480 20.56 -7.51 -30.39
N LYS A 481 19.34 -7.73 -30.78
CA LYS A 481 18.87 -8.99 -31.39
C LYS A 481 18.85 -8.93 -32.90
N ALA A 482 18.80 -7.74 -33.48
CA ALA A 482 18.93 -7.48 -34.91
C ALA A 482 20.41 -7.42 -35.31
#